data_cfe17715f9795b6e01b132ff8478d15c
#
_entry.id   cfe17715f9795b6e01b132ff8478d15c
#
_cell.length_a   1.000
_cell.length_b   1.000
_cell.length_c   1.000
_cell.angle_alpha   90.00
_cell.angle_beta   90.00
_cell.angle_gamma   90.00
#
_symmetry.space_group_name_H-M   'P 1'
#
loop_
_entity.id
_entity.type
_entity.pdbx_description
1 polymer ?
#
loop_
_entity_poly.entity_id
_entity_poly.type
_entity_poly.pdbx_seq_one_letter_code
_entity_poly.pdbx_strand_id
1 'polypeptide(L)'
;TFATAINKTLKAEFRHNPDTFIWGQDIANKEKGGVFNISKGMQQEFGDARVFNAPIAEDYIVGSANGMCRFDPKIHVVIEGAEFADYFWPAIEQYVECTHEYWRSYGQFTPNITLRLASGGYIGGGLYHSQTIEGALTTLPGARIVYPSFADDAAGLLRTSMRSKGFTLFLEPKALYNATEAATF
;
A
#
# COMPACT_ATOMS: atom_id res chain seq x y z
N THR A 1 17.95 -3.38 4.16
CA THR A 1 17.00 -4.45 3.84
C THR A 1 15.85 -3.93 2.98
N PHE A 2 15.12 -4.83 2.36
CA PHE A 2 13.92 -4.54 1.59
C PHE A 2 12.89 -3.73 2.41
N ALA A 3 12.58 -4.17 3.64
CA ALA A 3 11.66 -3.44 4.53
C ALA A 3 12.17 -2.02 4.86
N THR A 4 13.48 -1.87 5.09
CA THR A 4 14.10 -0.57 5.36
C THR A 4 14.01 0.37 4.14
N ALA A 5 14.16 -0.17 2.94
CA ALA A 5 14.03 0.61 1.69
C ALA A 5 12.61 1.17 1.55
N ILE A 6 11.59 0.37 1.83
CA ILE A 6 10.19 0.81 1.83
C ILE A 6 9.94 1.90 2.89
N ASN A 7 10.37 1.68 4.15
CA ASN A 7 10.21 2.67 5.22
C ASN A 7 10.85 4.02 4.87
N LYS A 8 12.11 4.00 4.40
CA LYS A 8 12.82 5.21 4.01
C LYS A 8 12.15 5.94 2.84
N THR A 9 11.61 5.18 1.88
CA THR A 9 10.89 5.75 0.73
C THR A 9 9.59 6.41 1.18
N LEU A 10 8.79 5.75 2.03
CA LEU A 10 7.59 6.34 2.62
C LEU A 10 7.90 7.68 3.31
N LYS A 11 8.90 7.70 4.18
CA LYS A 11 9.30 8.92 4.88
C LYS A 11 9.77 10.02 3.92
N ALA A 12 10.53 9.68 2.90
CA ALA A 12 10.99 10.65 1.90
C ALA A 12 9.81 11.27 1.12
N GLU A 13 8.85 10.45 0.69
CA GLU A 13 7.67 10.93 -0.04
C GLU A 13 6.73 11.77 0.85
N PHE A 14 6.58 11.42 2.12
CA PHE A 14 5.81 12.21 3.09
C PHE A 14 6.43 13.58 3.39
N ARG A 15 7.77 13.68 3.40
CA ARG A 15 8.47 14.97 3.50
C ARG A 15 8.32 15.81 2.24
N HIS A 16 8.31 15.14 1.10
CA HIS A 16 8.21 15.80 -0.20
C HIS A 16 6.81 16.36 -0.48
N ASN A 17 5.76 15.62 -0.07
CA ASN A 17 4.38 16.01 -0.33
C ASN A 17 3.55 16.01 0.97
N PRO A 18 3.15 17.20 1.47
CA PRO A 18 2.33 17.33 2.68
C PRO A 18 0.92 16.76 2.52
N ASP A 19 0.41 16.61 1.30
CA ASP A 19 -0.90 16.05 1.01
C ASP A 19 -0.89 14.51 0.90
N THR A 20 0.13 13.86 1.46
CA THR A 20 0.24 12.40 1.53
C THR A 20 -0.24 11.90 2.88
N PHE A 21 -1.10 10.87 2.87
CA PHE A 21 -1.69 10.23 4.04
C PHE A 21 -1.44 8.74 4.02
N ILE A 22 -1.32 8.13 5.19
CA ILE A 22 -1.24 6.67 5.32
C ILE A 22 -2.10 6.18 6.49
N TRP A 23 -2.89 5.16 6.23
CA TRP A 23 -3.58 4.42 7.27
C TRP A 23 -3.74 2.94 6.93
N GLY A 24 -4.10 2.18 7.92
CA GLY A 24 -4.29 0.74 7.82
C GLY A 24 -4.33 0.09 9.19
N GLN A 25 -4.11 -1.21 9.21
CA GLN A 25 -4.13 -2.01 10.42
C GLN A 25 -2.77 -1.92 11.13
N ASP A 26 -2.76 -1.47 12.39
CA ASP A 26 -1.58 -1.37 13.27
C ASP A 26 -0.40 -0.53 12.77
N ILE A 27 -0.58 0.29 11.75
CA ILE A 27 0.51 1.03 11.12
C ILE A 27 1.03 2.18 11.98
N ALA A 28 0.20 2.74 12.85
CA ALA A 28 0.50 3.88 13.71
C ALA A 28 0.98 3.48 15.12
N ASN A 29 1.39 2.24 15.31
CA ASN A 29 1.94 1.78 16.57
C ASN A 29 3.30 2.44 16.82
N LYS A 30 3.43 3.12 17.97
CA LYS A 30 4.65 3.86 18.34
C LYS A 30 5.90 3.00 18.40
N GLU A 31 5.76 1.75 18.79
CA GLU A 31 6.89 0.86 19.00
C GLU A 31 7.23 0.00 17.78
N LYS A 32 6.22 -0.42 17.02
CA LYS A 32 6.39 -1.41 15.96
C LYS A 32 6.20 -0.85 14.55
N GLY A 33 5.13 -0.11 14.29
CA GLY A 33 4.83 0.34 12.92
C GLY A 33 4.44 -0.80 12.00
N GLY A 34 3.31 -1.45 12.31
CA GLY A 34 2.82 -2.64 11.61
C GLY A 34 3.52 -3.93 12.02
N VAL A 35 3.01 -5.06 11.54
CA VAL A 35 3.53 -6.41 11.87
C VAL A 35 5.00 -6.57 11.46
N PHE A 36 5.39 -5.97 10.35
CA PHE A 36 6.74 -6.07 9.80
C PHE A 36 7.61 -4.82 10.01
N ASN A 37 7.19 -3.91 10.90
CA ASN A 37 7.90 -2.66 11.23
C ASN A 37 8.10 -1.69 10.06
N ILE A 38 7.35 -1.81 9.00
CA ILE A 38 7.57 -1.01 7.78
C ILE A 38 7.17 0.45 7.97
N SER A 39 6.10 0.73 8.70
CA SER A 39 5.66 2.09 9.03
C SER A 39 6.26 2.67 10.32
N LYS A 40 7.27 1.99 10.88
CA LYS A 40 7.90 2.42 12.13
C LYS A 40 8.41 3.86 12.07
N GLY A 41 8.00 4.66 13.08
CA GLY A 41 8.39 6.05 13.22
C GLY A 41 7.66 7.02 12.29
N MET A 42 6.71 6.56 11.49
CA MET A 42 5.94 7.43 10.60
C MET A 42 5.04 8.39 11.40
N GLN A 43 4.26 7.87 12.37
CA GLN A 43 3.37 8.72 13.15
C GLN A 43 4.12 9.71 14.03
N GLN A 44 5.26 9.33 14.61
CA GLN A 44 6.09 10.22 15.40
C GLN A 44 6.64 11.39 14.59
N GLU A 45 6.94 11.16 13.31
CA GLU A 45 7.52 12.17 12.43
C GLU A 45 6.46 13.06 11.77
N PHE A 46 5.32 12.50 11.36
CA PHE A 46 4.33 13.19 10.52
C PHE A 46 3.00 13.49 11.22
N GLY A 47 2.82 13.02 12.45
CA GLY A 47 1.63 13.24 13.26
C GLY A 47 0.46 12.29 12.96
N ASP A 48 -0.48 12.26 13.87
CA ASP A 48 -1.66 11.39 13.83
C ASP A 48 -2.70 11.82 12.79
N ALA A 49 -2.69 13.07 12.39
CA ALA A 49 -3.55 13.57 11.31
C ALA A 49 -3.19 12.98 9.93
N ARG A 50 -1.95 12.56 9.72
CA ARG A 50 -1.48 12.00 8.45
C ARG A 50 -1.17 10.51 8.51
N VAL A 51 -0.92 9.97 9.70
CA VAL A 51 -0.54 8.56 9.93
C VAL A 51 -1.40 8.01 11.06
N PHE A 52 -2.37 7.17 10.73
CA PHE A 52 -3.33 6.68 11.72
C PHE A 52 -3.76 5.23 11.47
N ASN A 53 -4.28 4.59 12.52
CA ASN A 53 -4.84 3.26 12.41
C ASN A 53 -6.29 3.32 11.89
N ALA A 54 -6.63 2.33 11.08
CA ALA A 54 -8.01 2.03 10.74
C ALA A 54 -8.52 0.85 11.57
N PRO A 55 -9.84 0.67 11.69
CA PRO A 55 -10.40 -0.59 12.17
C PRO A 55 -10.05 -1.74 11.22
N ILE A 56 -10.17 -2.97 11.71
CA ILE A 56 -10.02 -4.18 10.87
C ILE A 56 -11.29 -4.29 10.01
N ALA A 57 -11.30 -3.59 8.91
CA ALA A 57 -12.39 -3.52 7.93
C ALA A 57 -11.79 -3.12 6.57
N GLU A 58 -11.42 -4.10 5.78
CA GLU A 58 -10.62 -3.93 4.57
C GLU A 58 -11.34 -3.11 3.50
N ASP A 59 -12.64 -3.33 3.34
CA ASP A 59 -13.52 -2.56 2.47
C ASP A 59 -13.57 -1.08 2.87
N TYR A 60 -13.68 -0.79 4.17
CA TYR A 60 -13.64 0.58 4.69
C TYR A 60 -12.28 1.24 4.42
N ILE A 61 -11.18 0.51 4.60
CA ILE A 61 -9.81 1.04 4.37
C ILE A 61 -9.68 1.52 2.91
N VAL A 62 -10.13 0.71 1.97
CA VAL A 62 -10.03 1.05 0.53
C VAL A 62 -11.07 2.10 0.12
N GLY A 63 -12.32 1.94 0.56
CA GLY A 63 -13.40 2.87 0.24
C GLY A 63 -13.15 4.28 0.76
N SER A 64 -12.63 4.41 1.99
CA SER A 64 -12.28 5.72 2.57
C SER A 64 -11.13 6.38 1.80
N ALA A 65 -10.16 5.61 1.30
CA ALA A 65 -9.09 6.13 0.45
C ALA A 65 -9.63 6.74 -0.86
N ASN A 66 -10.55 6.04 -1.51
CA ASN A 66 -11.22 6.57 -2.70
C ASN A 66 -11.99 7.87 -2.36
N GLY A 67 -12.72 7.88 -1.26
CA GLY A 67 -13.46 9.06 -0.80
C GLY A 67 -12.56 10.26 -0.52
N MET A 68 -11.41 10.07 0.12
CA MET A 68 -10.44 11.15 0.35
C MET A 68 -9.88 11.72 -0.95
N CYS A 69 -9.50 10.87 -1.90
CA CYS A 69 -9.01 11.34 -3.20
C CYS A 69 -10.10 12.06 -4.01
N ARG A 70 -11.36 11.68 -3.84
CA ARG A 70 -12.49 12.39 -4.46
C ARG A 70 -12.76 13.75 -3.82
N PHE A 71 -12.56 13.86 -2.51
CA PHE A 71 -12.71 15.13 -1.80
C PHE A 71 -11.68 16.17 -2.27
N ASP A 72 -10.41 15.77 -2.39
CA ASP A 72 -9.36 16.62 -2.96
C ASP A 72 -8.41 15.80 -3.84
N PRO A 73 -8.39 16.04 -5.16
CA PRO A 73 -7.53 15.33 -6.10
C PRO A 73 -6.01 15.52 -5.92
N LYS A 74 -5.59 16.42 -5.02
CA LYS A 74 -4.18 16.59 -4.64
C LYS A 74 -3.73 15.56 -3.63
N ILE A 75 -4.67 14.94 -2.91
CA ILE A 75 -4.37 13.96 -1.89
C ILE A 75 -3.80 12.70 -2.53
N HIS A 76 -2.70 12.23 -1.96
CA HIS A 76 -2.08 10.94 -2.25
C HIS A 76 -2.26 10.04 -1.05
N VAL A 77 -2.81 8.87 -1.28
CA VAL A 77 -3.11 7.93 -0.20
C VAL A 77 -2.25 6.68 -0.34
N VAL A 78 -1.62 6.32 0.76
CA VAL A 78 -1.07 4.99 0.97
C VAL A 78 -1.98 4.28 1.97
N ILE A 79 -2.44 3.10 1.64
CA ILE A 79 -3.17 2.24 2.57
C ILE A 79 -2.41 0.94 2.75
N GLU A 80 -2.46 0.40 3.93
CA GLU A 80 -1.71 -0.79 4.28
C GLU A 80 -2.61 -1.85 4.87
N GLY A 81 -2.62 -3.02 4.20
CA GLY A 81 -3.04 -4.25 4.79
C GLY A 81 -1.87 -4.87 5.55
N ALA A 82 -1.67 -4.40 6.79
CA ALA A 82 -0.50 -4.75 7.58
C ALA A 82 -0.37 -6.23 7.86
N GLU A 83 -1.47 -6.97 7.79
CA GLU A 83 -1.43 -8.37 8.11
C GLU A 83 -1.11 -9.22 6.90
N PHE A 84 -1.92 -9.24 5.85
CA PHE A 84 -1.60 -10.03 4.65
C PHE A 84 -2.56 -9.72 3.50
N ALA A 85 -2.10 -9.90 2.28
CA ALA A 85 -2.90 -9.74 1.07
C ALA A 85 -4.16 -10.62 1.07
N ASP A 86 -4.08 -11.80 1.66
CA ASP A 86 -5.15 -12.79 1.79
C ASP A 86 -6.41 -12.25 2.49
N TYR A 87 -6.24 -11.32 3.42
CA TYR A 87 -7.36 -10.73 4.17
C TYR A 87 -8.09 -9.63 3.39
N PHE A 88 -7.56 -9.20 2.26
CA PHE A 88 -8.17 -8.13 1.48
C PHE A 88 -9.19 -8.58 0.42
N TRP A 89 -9.54 -9.88 0.38
CA TRP A 89 -10.61 -10.36 -0.48
C TRP A 89 -11.95 -9.62 -0.28
N PRO A 90 -12.39 -9.28 0.94
CA PRO A 90 -13.60 -8.49 1.13
C PRO A 90 -13.58 -7.11 0.48
N ALA A 91 -12.40 -6.55 0.23
CA ALA A 91 -12.25 -5.24 -0.38
C ALA A 91 -12.26 -5.25 -1.93
N ILE A 92 -12.43 -6.40 -2.58
CA ILE A 92 -12.39 -6.50 -4.06
C ILE A 92 -13.41 -5.56 -4.73
N GLU A 93 -14.58 -5.42 -4.17
CA GLU A 93 -15.58 -4.47 -4.69
C GLU A 93 -15.04 -3.04 -4.69
N GLN A 94 -14.37 -2.63 -3.62
CA GLN A 94 -13.75 -1.32 -3.52
C GLN A 94 -12.56 -1.13 -4.47
N TYR A 95 -11.83 -2.20 -4.81
CA TYR A 95 -10.81 -2.14 -5.87
C TYR A 95 -11.44 -1.80 -7.22
N VAL A 96 -12.55 -2.46 -7.53
CA VAL A 96 -13.31 -2.18 -8.77
C VAL A 96 -13.80 -0.74 -8.77
N GLU A 97 -14.32 -0.23 -7.66
CA GLU A 97 -14.75 1.16 -7.54
C GLU A 97 -13.58 2.14 -7.82
N CYS A 98 -12.41 1.91 -7.20
CA CYS A 98 -11.22 2.75 -7.43
C CYS A 98 -10.78 2.77 -8.90
N THR A 99 -10.83 1.62 -9.58
CA THR A 99 -10.42 1.53 -10.99
C THR A 99 -11.48 2.09 -11.93
N HIS A 100 -12.76 2.07 -11.57
CA HIS A 100 -13.87 2.59 -12.35
C HIS A 100 -13.98 4.12 -12.30
N GLU A 101 -13.37 4.80 -11.35
CA GLU A 101 -13.50 6.25 -11.19
C GLU A 101 -13.10 7.02 -12.47
N TYR A 102 -12.06 6.58 -13.15
CA TYR A 102 -11.65 7.18 -14.44
C TYR A 102 -12.77 7.11 -15.49
N TRP A 103 -13.36 5.95 -15.66
CA TRP A 103 -14.42 5.72 -16.65
C TRP A 103 -15.72 6.44 -16.27
N ARG A 104 -16.11 6.33 -15.01
CA ARG A 104 -17.31 6.95 -14.46
C ARG A 104 -17.30 8.47 -14.57
N SER A 105 -16.13 9.07 -14.44
CA SER A 105 -15.93 10.52 -14.51
C SER A 105 -15.57 11.03 -15.92
N TYR A 106 -15.64 10.19 -16.93
CA TYR A 106 -15.20 10.53 -18.29
C TYR A 106 -13.74 11.02 -18.34
N GLY A 107 -12.86 10.41 -17.58
CA GLY A 107 -11.43 10.73 -17.50
C GLY A 107 -11.10 11.96 -16.66
N GLN A 108 -12.07 12.56 -15.97
CA GLN A 108 -11.85 13.77 -15.17
C GLN A 108 -11.23 13.48 -13.81
N PHE A 109 -11.42 12.29 -13.28
CA PHE A 109 -10.93 11.89 -11.98
C PHE A 109 -10.29 10.52 -12.00
N THR A 110 -9.18 10.40 -11.25
CA THR A 110 -8.50 9.14 -10.97
C THR A 110 -7.90 9.23 -9.58
N PRO A 111 -8.24 8.31 -8.66
CA PRO A 111 -7.70 8.34 -7.30
C PRO A 111 -6.19 8.03 -7.30
N ASN A 112 -5.44 8.69 -6.41
CA ASN A 112 -4.02 8.42 -6.21
C ASN A 112 -3.84 7.52 -5.00
N ILE A 113 -4.03 6.22 -5.20
CA ILE A 113 -4.01 5.23 -4.13
C ILE A 113 -2.92 4.20 -4.38
N THR A 114 -2.06 3.99 -3.40
CA THR A 114 -1.13 2.86 -3.33
C THR A 114 -1.53 1.96 -2.16
N LEU A 115 -2.07 0.79 -2.45
CA LEU A 115 -2.39 -0.23 -1.46
C LEU A 115 -1.19 -1.18 -1.32
N ARG A 116 -0.58 -1.17 -0.14
CA ARG A 116 0.54 -2.05 0.21
C ARG A 116 0.04 -3.30 0.91
N LEU A 117 0.42 -4.44 0.40
CA LEU A 117 -0.01 -5.75 0.90
C LEU A 117 1.19 -6.71 1.02
N ALA A 118 1.35 -7.32 2.18
CA ALA A 118 2.28 -8.42 2.37
C ALA A 118 1.75 -9.68 1.64
N SER A 119 2.54 -10.26 0.75
CA SER A 119 2.12 -11.37 -0.13
C SER A 119 3.00 -12.61 0.01
N GLY A 120 2.44 -13.76 -0.37
CA GLY A 120 3.13 -15.04 -0.45
C GLY A 120 3.27 -15.79 0.88
N GLY A 121 3.80 -17.01 0.83
CA GLY A 121 4.11 -17.85 1.98
C GLY A 121 5.25 -17.29 2.84
N TYR A 122 6.02 -18.17 3.47
CA TYR A 122 7.21 -17.92 4.28
C TYR A 122 7.02 -18.00 5.80
N ILE A 123 5.99 -17.38 6.38
CA ILE A 123 5.86 -17.34 7.85
C ILE A 123 5.15 -18.56 8.45
N GLY A 124 4.57 -19.44 7.64
CA GLY A 124 3.88 -20.65 8.11
C GLY A 124 2.56 -20.39 8.83
N GLY A 125 1.89 -19.29 8.55
CA GLY A 125 0.67 -18.85 9.23
C GLY A 125 -0.64 -19.53 8.76
N GLY A 126 -0.57 -20.61 8.02
CA GLY A 126 -1.75 -21.31 7.48
C GLY A 126 -2.29 -20.70 6.20
N LEU A 127 -3.50 -21.05 5.81
CA LEU A 127 -4.11 -20.68 4.54
C LEU A 127 -4.28 -19.17 4.35
N TYR A 128 -4.66 -18.45 5.40
CA TYR A 128 -4.91 -17.00 5.35
C TYR A 128 -3.65 -16.14 5.42
N HIS A 129 -2.46 -16.75 5.48
CA HIS A 129 -1.19 -16.04 5.62
C HIS A 129 -0.17 -16.48 4.57
N SER A 130 -0.59 -17.21 3.55
CA SER A 130 0.34 -17.86 2.64
C SER A 130 -0.07 -17.76 1.17
N GLN A 131 -1.17 -17.06 0.86
CA GLN A 131 -1.66 -17.00 -0.51
C GLN A 131 -0.82 -16.03 -1.36
N THR A 132 -0.78 -16.35 -2.64
CA THR A 132 -0.19 -15.53 -3.71
C THR A 132 -1.36 -15.10 -4.61
N ILE A 133 -1.86 -13.88 -4.39
CA ILE A 133 -3.15 -13.45 -4.96
C ILE A 133 -3.03 -12.69 -6.28
N GLU A 134 -1.82 -12.45 -6.76
CA GLU A 134 -1.52 -11.63 -7.94
C GLU A 134 -2.29 -12.09 -9.18
N GLY A 135 -2.37 -13.40 -9.39
CA GLY A 135 -3.08 -13.98 -10.54
C GLY A 135 -4.55 -13.59 -10.60
N ALA A 136 -5.24 -13.59 -9.45
CA ALA A 136 -6.63 -13.17 -9.39
C ALA A 136 -6.78 -11.65 -9.60
N LEU A 137 -5.84 -10.87 -9.08
CA LEU A 137 -5.86 -9.40 -9.22
C LEU A 137 -5.65 -8.94 -10.67
N THR A 138 -5.01 -9.74 -11.51
CA THR A 138 -4.85 -9.41 -12.95
C THR A 138 -6.17 -9.32 -13.71
N THR A 139 -7.25 -9.80 -13.14
CA THR A 139 -8.60 -9.67 -13.72
C THR A 139 -9.22 -8.28 -13.53
N LEU A 140 -8.61 -7.41 -12.73
CA LEU A 140 -9.11 -6.06 -12.46
C LEU A 140 -8.59 -5.05 -13.50
N PRO A 141 -9.43 -4.61 -14.45
CA PRO A 141 -8.99 -3.65 -15.45
C PRO A 141 -8.67 -2.29 -14.80
N GLY A 142 -7.55 -1.69 -15.18
CA GLY A 142 -7.14 -0.38 -14.68
C GLY A 142 -6.34 -0.39 -13.39
N ALA A 143 -6.24 -1.51 -12.68
CA ALA A 143 -5.33 -1.66 -11.55
C ALA A 143 -3.89 -1.90 -12.03
N ARG A 144 -2.92 -1.27 -11.36
CA ARG A 144 -1.51 -1.62 -11.51
C ARG A 144 -1.11 -2.59 -10.42
N ILE A 145 -0.45 -3.66 -10.80
CA ILE A 145 0.10 -4.64 -9.85
C ILE A 145 1.62 -4.50 -9.90
N VAL A 146 2.23 -4.25 -8.76
CA VAL A 146 3.66 -4.05 -8.60
C VAL A 146 4.18 -5.08 -7.60
N TYR A 147 5.23 -5.81 -7.99
CA TYR A 147 5.79 -6.90 -7.19
C TYR A 147 7.33 -6.83 -7.23
N PRO A 148 7.97 -5.99 -6.40
CA PRO A 148 9.41 -5.80 -6.42
C PRO A 148 10.15 -7.02 -5.86
N SER A 149 11.35 -7.28 -6.39
CA SER A 149 12.21 -8.39 -5.99
C SER A 149 13.45 -7.96 -5.20
N PHE A 150 13.91 -6.71 -5.39
CA PHE A 150 15.09 -6.17 -4.72
C PHE A 150 14.76 -4.90 -3.92
N ALA A 151 15.63 -4.54 -2.98
CA ALA A 151 15.39 -3.40 -2.08
C ALA A 151 15.36 -2.05 -2.82
N ASP A 152 16.20 -1.87 -3.81
CA ASP A 152 16.25 -0.67 -4.67
C ASP A 152 15.07 -0.60 -5.62
N ASP A 153 14.64 -1.74 -6.19
CA ASP A 153 13.40 -1.83 -6.95
C ASP A 153 12.19 -1.46 -6.10
N ALA A 154 12.11 -1.98 -4.87
CA ALA A 154 11.03 -1.64 -3.96
C ALA A 154 10.97 -0.13 -3.68
N ALA A 155 12.11 0.51 -3.48
CA ALA A 155 12.18 1.96 -3.27
C ALA A 155 11.75 2.74 -4.53
N GLY A 156 12.25 2.37 -5.70
CA GLY A 156 11.95 3.04 -6.97
C GLY A 156 10.49 2.86 -7.40
N LEU A 157 10.00 1.64 -7.34
CA LEU A 157 8.62 1.30 -7.71
C LEU A 157 7.59 1.88 -6.74
N LEU A 158 7.88 1.89 -5.43
CA LEU A 158 7.00 2.51 -4.44
C LEU A 158 6.89 4.02 -4.68
N ARG A 159 8.03 4.70 -4.89
CA ARG A 159 8.05 6.12 -5.23
C ARG A 159 7.25 6.42 -6.50
N THR A 160 7.43 5.62 -7.53
CA THR A 160 6.67 5.76 -8.78
C THR A 160 5.18 5.54 -8.54
N SER A 161 4.81 4.53 -7.78
CA SER A 161 3.41 4.25 -7.42
C SER A 161 2.76 5.42 -6.69
N MET A 162 3.44 5.95 -5.66
CA MET A 162 2.93 7.07 -4.86
C MET A 162 2.80 8.37 -5.67
N ARG A 163 3.61 8.57 -6.69
CA ARG A 163 3.58 9.77 -7.56
C ARG A 163 2.68 9.63 -8.77
N SER A 164 2.22 8.43 -9.06
CA SER A 164 1.37 8.15 -10.22
C SER A 164 -0.11 8.27 -9.86
N LYS A 165 -0.90 8.74 -10.80
CA LYS A 165 -2.36 8.65 -10.70
C LYS A 165 -2.82 7.22 -10.93
N GLY A 166 -3.90 6.83 -10.27
CA GLY A 166 -4.54 5.53 -10.40
C GLY A 166 -4.32 4.63 -9.18
N PHE A 167 -5.03 3.52 -9.20
CA PHE A 167 -4.99 2.52 -8.14
C PHE A 167 -3.84 1.54 -8.37
N THR A 168 -2.95 1.44 -7.41
CA THR A 168 -1.79 0.54 -7.46
C THR A 168 -1.84 -0.44 -6.30
N LEU A 169 -1.77 -1.72 -6.61
CA LEU A 169 -1.55 -2.82 -5.67
C LEU A 169 -0.05 -3.07 -5.59
N PHE A 170 0.56 -2.68 -4.49
CA PHE A 170 1.98 -2.85 -4.22
C PHE A 170 2.17 -4.06 -3.32
N LEU A 171 2.53 -5.19 -3.93
CA LEU A 171 2.63 -6.47 -3.26
C LEU A 171 4.06 -6.69 -2.75
N GLU A 172 4.20 -6.97 -1.47
CA GLU A 172 5.47 -7.11 -0.78
C GLU A 172 5.74 -8.57 -0.43
N PRO A 173 6.70 -9.24 -1.10
CA PRO A 173 7.03 -10.62 -0.77
C PRO A 173 7.54 -10.71 0.66
N LYS A 174 6.83 -11.41 1.55
CA LYS A 174 7.22 -11.54 2.96
C LYS A 174 8.61 -12.13 3.15
N ALA A 175 8.99 -13.06 2.28
CA ALA A 175 10.32 -13.68 2.30
C ALA A 175 11.47 -12.68 2.10
N LEU A 176 11.19 -11.53 1.49
CA LEU A 176 12.22 -10.53 1.15
C LEU A 176 12.38 -9.42 2.19
N TYR A 177 11.51 -9.30 3.18
CA TYR A 177 11.58 -8.16 4.12
C TYR A 177 12.95 -7.98 4.78
N ASN A 178 13.65 -9.06 5.09
CA ASN A 178 15.00 -9.04 5.66
C ASN A 178 16.12 -9.16 4.61
N ALA A 179 15.79 -9.33 3.34
CA ALA A 179 16.77 -9.44 2.27
C ALA A 179 17.58 -8.14 2.11
N THR A 180 18.85 -8.28 1.82
CA THR A 180 19.80 -7.16 1.67
C THR A 180 20.33 -7.04 0.26
N GLU A 181 19.99 -7.99 -0.60
CA GLU A 181 20.40 -7.98 -1.99
C GLU A 181 19.81 -6.80 -2.74
N ALA A 182 20.61 -6.18 -3.58
CA ALA A 182 20.21 -5.16 -4.54
C ALA A 182 20.26 -5.73 -5.95
N ALA A 183 19.48 -5.14 -6.86
CA ALA A 183 19.63 -5.45 -8.27
C ALA A 183 21.03 -5.04 -8.73
N THR A 184 21.77 -5.99 -9.27
CA THR A 184 23.08 -5.72 -9.90
C THR A 184 22.85 -5.56 -11.40
N PHE A 185 23.03 -4.35 -11.90
CA PHE A 185 23.03 -4.03 -13.32
C PHE A 185 24.43 -3.76 -13.79
#